data_5e286a0a8dbb8687bf3040dfe843cda6
#
_entry.id   5e286a0a8dbb8687bf3040dfe843cda6
#
_cell.length_a   1.000
_cell.length_b   1.000
_cell.length_c   1.000
_cell.angle_alpha   90.00
_cell.angle_beta   90.00
_cell.angle_gamma   90.00
#
_symmetry.space_group_name_H-M   'P 1'
#
loop_
_entity.id
_entity.type
_entity.pdbx_description
1 polymer ?
#
loop_
_entity_poly.entity_id
_entity_poly.type
_entity_poly.pdbx_seq_one_letter_code
_entity_poly.pdbx_strand_id
1 'polypeptide(L)'
;MGEDRLVEIPRSDWEEWRDLYKRDWPRHEIAFNLVQNYINWSKHDRKIKDLVLYSLNGSWRENGTFVIIDRIDLYMHTLDESLDTLRRALELVDWDYYYVAVMCEHEALLFDTFKKLNVRVGIGRANTVYFLPKEEALKFNVTVPAGLRLGSLEPGHAKIITDLWPHRERGSEFSIERLVRWNPSMGLFDEQGNLLGWCLLTQPGVMGSLGVIEQRKGYGKLVVMAFAKKLAEMGRNLYASILVENEPSKALFGGLGFKPIKDVNWIRNRERKFVEWSVEPYLAALGIS
;
A
#
# COMPACT_ATOMS: atom_id res chain seq x y z
N MET A 1 -8.06 34.69 11.87
CA MET A 1 -7.97 33.29 11.43
C MET A 1 -7.10 32.59 12.48
N GLY A 2 -7.54 31.44 13.00
CA GLY A 2 -6.73 30.66 13.95
C GLY A 2 -5.48 30.11 13.27
N GLU A 3 -4.52 29.66 14.08
CA GLU A 3 -3.30 28.98 13.61
C GLU A 3 -3.67 27.60 13.03
N ASP A 4 -3.06 27.22 11.90
CA ASP A 4 -3.29 25.92 11.26
C ASP A 4 -2.82 24.77 12.16
N ARG A 5 -3.56 23.65 12.13
CA ARG A 5 -3.20 22.47 12.90
C ARG A 5 -3.62 21.17 12.16
N LEU A 6 -2.88 20.12 12.37
CA LEU A 6 -3.32 18.78 11.99
C LEU A 6 -4.33 18.27 13.03
N VAL A 7 -5.50 17.88 12.56
CA VAL A 7 -6.59 17.34 13.40
C VAL A 7 -6.86 15.90 12.96
N GLU A 8 -6.87 15.00 13.92
CA GLU A 8 -7.18 13.60 13.63
C GLU A 8 -8.61 13.47 13.11
N ILE A 9 -8.79 12.71 12.05
CA ILE A 9 -10.11 12.39 11.49
C ILE A 9 -10.74 11.32 12.39
N PRO A 10 -11.89 11.62 13.06
CA PRO A 10 -12.52 10.67 13.95
C PRO A 10 -12.86 9.37 13.23
N ARG A 11 -12.64 8.24 13.88
CA ARG A 11 -12.90 6.92 13.29
C ARG A 11 -14.37 6.73 12.89
N SER A 12 -15.30 7.33 13.61
CA SER A 12 -16.72 7.36 13.25
C SER A 12 -17.00 7.94 11.87
N ASP A 13 -16.09 8.77 11.38
CA ASP A 13 -16.26 9.53 10.15
C ASP A 13 -15.53 8.89 8.95
N TRP A 14 -14.75 7.82 9.17
CA TRP A 14 -13.91 7.22 8.12
C TRP A 14 -14.71 6.71 6.92
N GLU A 15 -15.92 6.20 7.09
CA GLU A 15 -16.76 5.74 5.99
C GLU A 15 -17.28 6.90 5.14
N GLU A 16 -17.73 8.00 5.78
CA GLU A 16 -18.14 9.22 5.10
C GLU A 16 -16.95 9.84 4.34
N TRP A 17 -15.81 9.92 5.02
CA TRP A 17 -14.57 10.44 4.42
C TRP A 17 -14.11 9.60 3.22
N ARG A 18 -14.07 8.26 3.33
CA ARG A 18 -13.79 7.37 2.21
C ARG A 18 -14.69 7.65 1.01
N ASP A 19 -15.97 7.88 1.24
CA ASP A 19 -16.96 8.02 0.18
C ASP A 19 -16.81 9.32 -0.64
N LEU A 20 -16.08 10.31 -0.15
CA LEU A 20 -15.69 11.48 -0.94
C LEU A 20 -14.88 11.10 -2.18
N TYR A 21 -14.05 10.04 -2.08
CA TYR A 21 -13.20 9.57 -3.19
C TYR A 21 -13.94 8.76 -4.26
N LYS A 22 -15.27 8.61 -4.14
CA LYS A 22 -16.14 8.13 -5.23
C LYS A 22 -16.40 9.22 -6.28
N ARG A 23 -16.10 10.50 -5.95
CA ARG A 23 -16.17 11.60 -6.90
C ARG A 23 -15.19 11.31 -8.04
N ASP A 24 -15.66 11.53 -9.28
CA ASP A 24 -14.86 11.32 -10.50
C ASP A 24 -14.25 9.90 -10.60
N TRP A 25 -15.01 8.90 -10.18
CA TRP A 25 -14.59 7.50 -10.22
C TRP A 25 -14.16 7.07 -11.64
N PRO A 26 -13.03 6.34 -11.80
CA PRO A 26 -12.14 5.78 -10.76
C PRO A 26 -10.90 6.64 -10.42
N ARG A 27 -10.91 7.91 -10.75
CA ARG A 27 -9.74 8.83 -10.61
C ARG A 27 -9.09 8.77 -9.22
N HIS A 28 -9.92 8.67 -8.17
CA HIS A 28 -9.46 8.67 -6.77
C HIS A 28 -9.58 7.28 -6.09
N GLU A 29 -9.69 6.21 -6.88
CA GLU A 29 -9.93 4.85 -6.34
C GLU A 29 -8.79 4.37 -5.44
N ILE A 30 -7.54 4.77 -5.67
CA ILE A 30 -6.40 4.42 -4.81
C ILE A 30 -6.57 5.06 -3.42
N ALA A 31 -6.98 6.33 -3.35
CA ALA A 31 -7.27 7.00 -2.07
C ALA A 31 -8.47 6.35 -1.36
N PHE A 32 -9.53 6.03 -2.10
CA PHE A 32 -10.66 5.26 -1.59
C PHE A 32 -10.21 3.92 -0.99
N ASN A 33 -9.40 3.17 -1.72
CA ASN A 33 -8.91 1.86 -1.29
C ASN A 33 -8.02 1.94 -0.05
N LEU A 34 -7.20 2.98 0.05
CA LEU A 34 -6.35 3.22 1.21
C LEU A 34 -7.18 3.45 2.49
N VAL A 35 -8.17 4.33 2.42
CA VAL A 35 -9.07 4.58 3.56
C VAL A 35 -9.89 3.33 3.89
N GLN A 36 -10.43 2.64 2.88
CA GLN A 36 -11.14 1.38 3.05
C GLN A 36 -10.29 0.30 3.72
N ASN A 37 -8.98 0.26 3.41
CA ASN A 37 -8.05 -0.65 4.05
C ASN A 37 -7.98 -0.41 5.56
N TYR A 38 -7.82 0.84 5.99
CA TYR A 38 -7.76 1.17 7.42
C TYR A 38 -9.11 0.97 8.12
N ILE A 39 -10.23 1.20 7.44
CA ILE A 39 -11.56 0.81 7.94
C ILE A 39 -11.61 -0.69 8.20
N ASN A 40 -11.14 -1.51 7.27
CA ASN A 40 -11.11 -2.96 7.44
C ASN A 40 -10.18 -3.40 8.58
N TRP A 41 -8.96 -2.86 8.62
CA TRP A 41 -7.99 -3.15 9.67
C TRP A 41 -8.51 -2.77 11.06
N SER A 42 -9.25 -1.69 11.13
CA SER A 42 -9.85 -1.24 12.37
C SER A 42 -10.92 -2.17 12.95
N LYS A 43 -11.42 -3.14 12.15
CA LYS A 43 -12.31 -4.20 12.62
C LYS A 43 -11.53 -5.33 13.32
N HIS A 44 -10.25 -5.51 12.96
CA HIS A 44 -9.35 -6.48 13.59
C HIS A 44 -8.69 -5.90 14.84
N ASP A 45 -8.26 -4.63 14.76
CA ASP A 45 -7.66 -3.91 15.88
C ASP A 45 -8.27 -2.51 16.00
N ARG A 46 -8.90 -2.22 17.14
CA ARG A 46 -9.50 -0.91 17.42
C ARG A 46 -8.48 0.19 17.63
N LYS A 47 -7.25 -0.15 18.01
CA LYS A 47 -6.17 0.80 18.32
C LYS A 47 -4.91 0.41 17.54
N ILE A 48 -5.00 0.43 16.20
CA ILE A 48 -3.83 0.16 15.36
C ILE A 48 -2.70 1.06 15.81
N LYS A 49 -1.66 0.44 16.37
CA LYS A 49 -0.54 1.18 16.96
C LYS A 49 0.17 2.01 15.91
N ASP A 50 0.47 3.26 16.26
CA ASP A 50 1.20 4.24 15.44
C ASP A 50 0.56 4.52 14.08
N LEU A 51 -0.77 4.40 14.00
CA LEU A 51 -1.60 4.86 12.90
C LEU A 51 -2.30 6.15 13.30
N VAL A 52 -2.10 7.22 12.51
CA VAL A 52 -2.80 8.50 12.68
C VAL A 52 -3.28 8.99 11.32
N LEU A 53 -4.52 9.46 11.26
CA LEU A 53 -5.16 9.97 10.06
C LEU A 53 -5.53 11.43 10.28
N TYR A 54 -4.78 12.34 9.67
CA TYR A 54 -4.94 13.77 9.86
C TYR A 54 -5.61 14.46 8.69
N SER A 55 -6.32 15.54 9.00
CA SER A 55 -6.72 16.60 8.06
C SER A 55 -6.32 17.96 8.59
N LEU A 56 -6.16 18.93 7.70
CA LEU A 56 -5.91 20.32 8.09
C LEU A 56 -7.17 20.89 8.73
N ASN A 57 -7.06 21.37 9.99
CA ASN A 57 -8.15 22.02 10.73
C ASN A 57 -9.46 21.23 10.82
N GLY A 58 -9.44 19.91 10.55
CA GLY A 58 -10.63 19.08 10.49
C GLY A 58 -11.49 19.27 9.22
N SER A 59 -10.97 19.93 8.18
CA SER A 59 -11.70 20.30 6.95
C SER A 59 -11.84 19.19 5.90
N TRP A 60 -11.62 17.94 6.27
CA TRP A 60 -11.66 16.82 5.32
C TRP A 60 -12.98 16.70 4.53
N ARG A 61 -14.11 17.12 5.10
CA ARG A 61 -15.41 17.10 4.40
C ARG A 61 -15.46 18.02 3.18
N GLU A 62 -14.71 19.10 3.22
CA GLU A 62 -14.72 20.15 2.18
C GLU A 62 -13.88 19.74 0.96
N ASN A 63 -12.70 19.17 1.22
CA ASN A 63 -11.66 18.98 0.20
C ASN A 63 -11.03 17.58 0.17
N GLY A 64 -11.43 16.67 1.04
CA GLY A 64 -10.89 15.31 1.10
C GLY A 64 -9.39 15.24 1.40
N THR A 65 -8.77 16.30 1.90
CA THR A 65 -7.34 16.33 2.18
C THR A 65 -6.99 15.48 3.40
N PHE A 66 -5.99 14.62 3.25
CA PHE A 66 -5.44 13.85 4.34
C PHE A 66 -3.92 13.72 4.32
N VAL A 67 -3.37 13.49 5.50
CA VAL A 67 -2.03 12.94 5.73
C VAL A 67 -2.21 11.74 6.67
N ILE A 68 -1.92 10.55 6.17
CA ILE A 68 -1.95 9.31 6.96
C ILE A 68 -0.52 8.95 7.30
N ILE A 69 -0.26 8.72 8.58
CA ILE A 69 1.00 8.20 9.08
C ILE A 69 0.72 6.81 9.66
N ASP A 70 1.27 5.79 9.04
CA ASP A 70 1.23 4.41 9.48
C ASP A 70 2.65 3.98 9.83
N ARG A 71 3.05 4.23 11.06
CA ARG A 71 4.41 4.04 11.55
C ARG A 71 5.41 4.91 10.77
N ILE A 72 6.15 4.31 9.84
CA ILE A 72 7.10 5.02 8.98
C ILE A 72 6.52 5.36 7.60
N ASP A 73 5.41 4.76 7.21
CA ASP A 73 4.79 5.01 5.92
C ASP A 73 3.90 6.26 6.00
N LEU A 74 4.11 7.20 5.09
CA LEU A 74 3.28 8.38 4.97
C LEU A 74 2.57 8.39 3.62
N TYR A 75 1.26 8.54 3.68
CA TYR A 75 0.38 8.69 2.53
C TYR A 75 -0.32 10.04 2.56
N MET A 76 -0.54 10.63 1.40
CA MET A 76 -1.23 11.90 1.28
C MET A 76 -2.12 11.93 0.05
N HIS A 77 -3.21 12.68 0.13
CA HIS A 77 -4.07 12.96 -1.01
C HIS A 77 -4.94 14.18 -0.75
N THR A 78 -5.47 14.79 -1.79
CA THR A 78 -6.46 15.88 -1.73
C THR A 78 -7.36 15.86 -2.96
N LEU A 79 -8.59 16.33 -2.80
CA LEU A 79 -9.51 16.66 -3.90
C LEU A 79 -9.45 18.16 -4.24
N ASP A 80 -8.65 18.94 -3.51
CA ASP A 80 -8.41 20.36 -3.75
C ASP A 80 -7.41 20.53 -4.91
N GLU A 81 -7.89 20.95 -6.07
CA GLU A 81 -7.06 21.16 -7.27
C GLU A 81 -6.01 22.25 -7.08
N SER A 82 -6.23 23.20 -6.16
CA SER A 82 -5.23 24.23 -5.82
C SER A 82 -4.03 23.67 -5.07
N LEU A 83 -4.15 22.50 -4.47
CA LEU A 83 -3.21 21.84 -3.56
C LEU A 83 -2.90 22.67 -2.29
N ASP A 84 -3.59 23.77 -2.04
CA ASP A 84 -3.27 24.70 -0.96
C ASP A 84 -3.50 24.08 0.42
N THR A 85 -4.61 23.33 0.55
CA THR A 85 -4.92 22.62 1.79
C THR A 85 -3.87 21.54 2.09
N LEU A 86 -3.44 20.79 1.06
CA LEU A 86 -2.40 19.78 1.23
C LEU A 86 -1.04 20.41 1.56
N ARG A 87 -0.67 21.52 0.89
CA ARG A 87 0.56 22.28 1.18
C ARG A 87 0.66 22.65 2.65
N ARG A 88 -0.38 23.30 3.16
CA ARG A 88 -0.45 23.75 4.55
C ARG A 88 -0.42 22.58 5.53
N ALA A 89 -1.08 21.47 5.20
CA ALA A 89 -1.04 20.25 6.02
C ALA A 89 0.38 19.65 6.09
N LEU A 90 1.08 19.56 4.95
CA LEU A 90 2.44 19.02 4.89
C LEU A 90 3.46 19.89 5.63
N GLU A 91 3.25 21.20 5.68
CA GLU A 91 4.09 22.12 6.45
C GLU A 91 4.01 21.91 7.97
N LEU A 92 2.96 21.25 8.45
CA LEU A 92 2.73 20.94 9.86
C LEU A 92 3.17 19.53 10.26
N VAL A 93 3.58 18.70 9.30
CA VAL A 93 4.09 17.36 9.60
C VAL A 93 5.43 17.47 10.32
N ASP A 94 5.58 16.73 11.42
CA ASP A 94 6.88 16.52 12.05
C ASP A 94 7.72 15.55 11.22
N TRP A 95 8.55 16.11 10.33
CA TRP A 95 9.36 15.38 9.37
C TRP A 95 10.58 14.71 10.00
N ASP A 96 10.36 13.78 10.94
CA ASP A 96 11.48 13.03 11.53
C ASP A 96 12.01 11.98 10.55
N TYR A 97 11.25 10.90 10.31
CA TYR A 97 11.60 9.87 9.34
C TYR A 97 10.33 9.22 8.76
N TYR A 98 10.13 9.41 7.46
CA TYR A 98 9.03 8.74 6.76
C TYR A 98 9.49 8.15 5.44
N TYR A 99 8.81 7.09 5.03
CA TYR A 99 8.80 6.55 3.70
C TYR A 99 7.51 7.02 3.02
N VAL A 100 7.66 8.03 2.19
CA VAL A 100 6.52 8.78 1.64
C VAL A 100 6.12 8.20 0.30
N ALA A 101 4.89 7.70 0.19
CA ALA A 101 4.28 7.34 -1.08
C ALA A 101 3.64 8.58 -1.71
N VAL A 102 4.27 9.13 -2.74
CA VAL A 102 3.78 10.34 -3.41
C VAL A 102 3.43 10.06 -4.86
N MET A 103 2.20 10.37 -5.24
CA MET A 103 1.75 10.35 -6.63
C MET A 103 2.39 11.52 -7.40
N CYS A 104 2.67 11.32 -8.69
CA CYS A 104 3.36 12.31 -9.51
C CYS A 104 2.71 13.70 -9.48
N GLU A 105 1.39 13.79 -9.35
CA GLU A 105 0.65 15.05 -9.24
C GLU A 105 0.94 15.85 -7.96
N HIS A 106 1.45 15.22 -6.91
CA HIS A 106 1.79 15.88 -5.63
C HIS A 106 3.30 15.98 -5.39
N GLU A 107 4.12 15.45 -6.28
CA GLU A 107 5.57 15.33 -6.07
C GLU A 107 6.25 16.71 -5.97
N ALA A 108 5.94 17.62 -6.88
CA ALA A 108 6.50 18.97 -6.85
C ALA A 108 6.16 19.69 -5.52
N LEU A 109 4.91 19.56 -5.07
CA LEU A 109 4.46 20.11 -3.78
C LEU A 109 5.26 19.56 -2.60
N LEU A 110 5.51 18.25 -2.58
CA LEU A 110 6.28 17.61 -1.51
C LEU A 110 7.72 18.12 -1.48
N PHE A 111 8.39 18.21 -2.64
CA PHE A 111 9.75 18.73 -2.72
C PHE A 111 9.86 20.21 -2.35
N ASP A 112 8.89 21.04 -2.74
CA ASP A 112 8.82 22.45 -2.32
C ASP A 112 8.68 22.55 -0.79
N THR A 113 7.86 21.70 -0.18
CA THR A 113 7.69 21.61 1.28
C THR A 113 9.00 21.20 1.95
N PHE A 114 9.68 20.16 1.45
CA PHE A 114 10.97 19.72 1.95
C PHE A 114 12.03 20.83 1.87
N LYS A 115 12.09 21.54 0.77
CA LYS A 115 12.99 22.68 0.58
C LYS A 115 12.69 23.80 1.59
N LYS A 116 11.42 24.18 1.75
CA LYS A 116 10.97 25.24 2.66
C LYS A 116 11.35 24.90 4.12
N LEU A 117 11.14 23.64 4.52
CA LEU A 117 11.37 23.19 5.89
C LEU A 117 12.79 22.64 6.13
N ASN A 118 13.68 22.74 5.12
CA ASN A 118 15.03 22.19 5.17
C ASN A 118 15.07 20.69 5.55
N VAL A 119 14.10 19.92 5.03
CA VAL A 119 14.04 18.46 5.20
C VAL A 119 15.01 17.81 4.24
N ARG A 120 15.88 16.94 4.73
CA ARG A 120 16.81 16.18 3.88
C ARG A 120 16.05 15.09 3.13
N VAL A 121 16.30 14.96 1.83
CA VAL A 121 15.75 13.91 0.99
C VAL A 121 16.77 12.79 0.85
N GLY A 122 16.36 11.59 1.14
CA GLY A 122 17.13 10.37 0.92
C GLY A 122 16.83 9.74 -0.45
N ILE A 123 17.12 8.45 -0.57
CA ILE A 123 16.94 7.69 -1.81
C ILE A 123 15.44 7.52 -2.11
N GLY A 124 15.02 7.91 -3.30
CA GLY A 124 13.71 7.63 -3.85
C GLY A 124 13.69 6.37 -4.74
N ARG A 125 12.50 5.81 -4.95
CA ARG A 125 12.25 4.72 -5.91
C ARG A 125 11.05 5.06 -6.77
N ALA A 126 11.29 5.17 -8.07
CA ALA A 126 10.24 5.41 -9.03
C ALA A 126 9.50 4.11 -9.36
N ASN A 127 8.20 4.16 -9.30
CA ASN A 127 7.29 3.09 -9.68
C ASN A 127 6.25 3.63 -10.66
N THR A 128 5.76 2.75 -11.51
CA THR A 128 4.57 3.02 -12.31
C THR A 128 3.42 2.18 -11.79
N VAL A 129 2.28 2.80 -11.60
CA VAL A 129 1.03 2.12 -11.27
C VAL A 129 0.40 1.58 -12.54
N TYR A 130 0.13 0.30 -12.56
CA TYR A 130 -0.58 -0.40 -13.62
C TYR A 130 -2.01 -0.69 -13.18
N PHE A 131 -2.94 -0.67 -14.12
CA PHE A 131 -4.36 -0.85 -13.92
C PHE A 131 -4.93 -1.95 -14.82
N LEU A 132 -5.84 -2.76 -14.28
CA LEU A 132 -6.67 -3.71 -15.04
C LEU A 132 -8.09 -3.62 -14.49
N PRO A 133 -9.13 -3.41 -15.35
CA PRO A 133 -10.52 -3.50 -14.93
C PRO A 133 -10.84 -4.89 -14.36
N LYS A 134 -11.66 -4.94 -13.33
CA LYS A 134 -12.08 -6.22 -12.71
C LYS A 134 -12.75 -7.15 -13.71
N GLU A 135 -13.49 -6.60 -14.66
CA GLU A 135 -14.17 -7.35 -15.72
C GLU A 135 -13.19 -8.15 -16.58
N GLU A 136 -11.99 -7.63 -16.82
CA GLU A 136 -10.93 -8.34 -17.54
C GLU A 136 -10.28 -9.43 -16.67
N ALA A 137 -10.04 -9.13 -15.40
CA ALA A 137 -9.46 -10.12 -14.47
C ALA A 137 -10.42 -11.32 -14.22
N LEU A 138 -11.73 -11.10 -14.23
CA LEU A 138 -12.74 -12.17 -14.11
C LEU A 138 -12.66 -13.19 -15.26
N LYS A 139 -12.15 -12.79 -16.43
CA LYS A 139 -11.98 -13.66 -17.60
C LYS A 139 -10.75 -14.56 -17.49
N PHE A 140 -9.88 -14.38 -16.52
CA PHE A 140 -8.69 -15.20 -16.36
C PHE A 140 -9.05 -16.66 -16.13
N ASN A 141 -8.54 -17.54 -17.00
CA ASN A 141 -8.58 -18.97 -16.81
C ASN A 141 -7.37 -19.42 -16.00
N VAL A 142 -7.58 -19.70 -14.71
CA VAL A 142 -6.52 -20.11 -13.79
C VAL A 142 -6.49 -21.62 -13.70
N THR A 143 -5.54 -22.24 -14.39
CA THR A 143 -5.31 -23.69 -14.34
C THR A 143 -4.08 -23.95 -13.48
N VAL A 144 -4.27 -24.66 -12.38
CA VAL A 144 -3.19 -25.01 -11.45
C VAL A 144 -2.57 -26.33 -11.92
N PRO A 145 -1.25 -26.37 -12.19
CA PRO A 145 -0.56 -27.62 -12.54
C PRO A 145 -0.70 -28.69 -11.44
N ALA A 146 -0.64 -29.96 -11.81
CA ALA A 146 -0.61 -31.06 -10.85
C ALA A 146 0.57 -30.90 -9.88
N GLY A 147 0.36 -31.26 -8.63
CA GLY A 147 1.36 -31.10 -7.58
C GLY A 147 1.48 -29.69 -7.00
N LEU A 148 0.69 -28.72 -7.49
CA LEU A 148 0.67 -27.37 -6.98
C LEU A 148 -0.68 -26.98 -6.39
N ARG A 149 -0.69 -26.05 -5.45
CA ARG A 149 -1.90 -25.52 -4.79
C ARG A 149 -1.82 -24.01 -4.65
N LEU A 150 -2.90 -23.32 -4.97
CA LEU A 150 -3.08 -21.90 -4.65
C LEU A 150 -3.83 -21.76 -3.31
N GLY A 151 -3.50 -20.75 -2.52
CA GLY A 151 -4.16 -20.48 -1.24
C GLY A 151 -3.79 -19.12 -0.68
N SER A 152 -4.46 -18.71 0.39
CA SER A 152 -4.06 -17.52 1.15
C SER A 152 -2.75 -17.79 1.89
N LEU A 153 -1.98 -16.72 2.12
CA LEU A 153 -0.79 -16.79 2.98
C LEU A 153 -1.22 -16.84 4.45
N GLU A 154 -0.35 -17.39 5.27
CA GLU A 154 -0.46 -17.41 6.71
C GLU A 154 0.67 -16.58 7.34
N PRO A 155 0.51 -16.09 8.58
CA PRO A 155 1.51 -15.24 9.24
C PRO A 155 2.92 -15.83 9.24
N GLY A 156 3.05 -17.15 9.40
CA GLY A 156 4.34 -17.86 9.36
C GLY A 156 5.11 -17.71 8.05
N HIS A 157 4.44 -17.30 6.96
CA HIS A 157 5.10 -17.01 5.67
C HIS A 157 5.77 -15.62 5.64
N ALA A 158 5.50 -14.73 6.62
CA ALA A 158 6.04 -13.38 6.61
C ALA A 158 7.56 -13.36 6.62
N LYS A 159 8.16 -14.25 7.40
CA LYS A 159 9.63 -14.34 7.49
C LYS A 159 10.28 -14.69 6.14
N ILE A 160 9.83 -15.76 5.47
CA ILE A 160 10.41 -16.15 4.18
C ILE A 160 10.19 -15.08 3.11
N ILE A 161 9.01 -14.44 3.10
CA ILE A 161 8.71 -13.33 2.18
C ILE A 161 9.68 -12.17 2.43
N THR A 162 9.90 -11.81 3.69
CA THR A 162 10.81 -10.72 4.07
C THR A 162 12.24 -11.06 3.72
N ASP A 163 12.71 -12.27 4.03
CA ASP A 163 14.10 -12.69 3.77
C ASP A 163 14.45 -12.65 2.27
N LEU A 164 13.47 -12.91 1.41
CA LEU A 164 13.61 -12.89 -0.04
C LEU A 164 13.27 -11.54 -0.68
N TRP A 165 12.77 -10.59 0.10
CA TRP A 165 12.45 -9.26 -0.43
C TRP A 165 13.71 -8.40 -0.57
N PRO A 166 14.10 -7.99 -1.82
CA PRO A 166 15.33 -7.24 -2.05
C PRO A 166 15.40 -5.89 -1.35
N HIS A 167 14.23 -5.36 -0.99
CA HIS A 167 14.07 -4.02 -0.41
C HIS A 167 13.77 -4.05 1.08
N ARG A 168 13.99 -5.21 1.72
CA ARG A 168 13.74 -5.35 3.15
C ARG A 168 14.60 -4.43 3.99
N GLU A 169 14.01 -3.99 5.05
CA GLU A 169 14.62 -3.21 6.10
C GLU A 169 14.27 -3.81 7.46
N ARG A 170 14.89 -3.31 8.49
CA ARG A 170 14.50 -3.68 9.85
C ARG A 170 13.03 -3.26 10.09
N GLY A 171 12.20 -4.18 10.59
CA GLY A 171 10.76 -3.99 10.76
C GLY A 171 9.90 -4.34 9.54
N SER A 172 10.51 -4.76 8.40
CA SER A 172 9.74 -5.21 7.23
C SER A 172 8.92 -6.47 7.51
N GLU A 173 9.45 -7.39 8.31
CA GLU A 173 8.73 -8.62 8.69
C GLU A 173 7.41 -8.30 9.38
N PHE A 174 7.40 -7.37 10.32
CA PHE A 174 6.17 -6.89 10.95
C PHE A 174 5.17 -6.32 9.92
N SER A 175 5.64 -5.52 8.97
CA SER A 175 4.77 -4.94 7.93
C SER A 175 4.18 -6.02 7.02
N ILE A 176 5.01 -6.98 6.59
CA ILE A 176 4.56 -8.12 5.77
C ILE A 176 3.58 -9.00 6.53
N GLU A 177 3.87 -9.32 7.81
CA GLU A 177 2.97 -10.12 8.63
C GLU A 177 1.60 -9.46 8.79
N ARG A 178 1.57 -8.15 9.03
CA ARG A 178 0.33 -7.38 9.14
C ARG A 178 -0.48 -7.41 7.84
N LEU A 179 0.18 -7.28 6.68
CA LEU A 179 -0.47 -7.43 5.37
C LEU A 179 -1.04 -8.85 5.19
N VAL A 180 -0.27 -9.87 5.54
CA VAL A 180 -0.72 -11.28 5.43
C VAL A 180 -1.93 -11.56 6.34
N ARG A 181 -1.96 -11.01 7.54
CA ARG A 181 -3.03 -11.23 8.51
C ARG A 181 -4.33 -10.52 8.13
N TRP A 182 -4.24 -9.30 7.61
CA TRP A 182 -5.42 -8.42 7.51
C TRP A 182 -5.83 -8.09 6.08
N ASN A 183 -5.00 -8.38 5.10
CA ASN A 183 -5.32 -8.16 3.70
C ASN A 183 -5.45 -9.47 2.92
N PRO A 184 -6.21 -9.46 1.82
CA PRO A 184 -6.15 -10.55 0.86
C PRO A 184 -4.72 -10.79 0.37
N SER A 185 -4.38 -12.06 0.18
CA SER A 185 -3.11 -12.50 -0.35
C SER A 185 -3.28 -13.72 -1.24
N MET A 186 -2.23 -14.05 -2.01
CA MET A 186 -2.17 -15.28 -2.80
C MET A 186 -0.79 -15.91 -2.67
N GLY A 187 -0.76 -17.17 -2.28
CA GLY A 187 0.42 -18.04 -2.27
C GLY A 187 0.24 -19.21 -3.25
N LEU A 188 1.35 -19.64 -3.82
CA LEU A 188 1.49 -20.88 -4.57
C LEU A 188 2.33 -21.84 -3.75
N PHE A 189 1.86 -23.07 -3.56
CA PHE A 189 2.49 -24.08 -2.70
C PHE A 189 2.68 -25.39 -3.49
N ASP A 190 3.72 -26.15 -3.11
CA ASP A 190 3.89 -27.54 -3.56
C ASP A 190 3.03 -28.52 -2.74
N GLU A 191 3.13 -29.83 -3.06
CA GLU A 191 2.43 -30.90 -2.34
C GLU A 191 2.83 -31.02 -0.87
N GLN A 192 4.04 -30.63 -0.53
CA GLN A 192 4.57 -30.63 0.84
C GLN A 192 4.17 -29.36 1.62
N GLY A 193 3.51 -28.41 0.97
CA GLY A 193 3.09 -27.14 1.58
C GLY A 193 4.18 -26.07 1.58
N ASN A 194 5.31 -26.26 0.91
CA ASN A 194 6.34 -25.22 0.78
C ASN A 194 5.84 -24.08 -0.11
N LEU A 195 6.11 -22.85 0.29
CA LEU A 195 5.75 -21.65 -0.46
C LEU A 195 6.68 -21.51 -1.67
N LEU A 196 6.12 -21.47 -2.88
CA LEU A 196 6.86 -21.33 -4.15
C LEU A 196 6.74 -19.94 -4.76
N GLY A 197 5.69 -19.20 -4.43
CA GLY A 197 5.47 -17.86 -4.94
C GLY A 197 4.32 -17.16 -4.21
N TRP A 198 4.29 -15.85 -4.24
CA TRP A 198 3.29 -15.06 -3.51
C TRP A 198 3.05 -13.69 -4.14
N CYS A 199 1.90 -13.10 -3.82
CA CYS A 199 1.57 -11.70 -4.05
C CYS A 199 0.71 -11.17 -2.90
N LEU A 200 0.98 -9.94 -2.45
CA LEU A 200 0.26 -9.27 -1.37
C LEU A 200 -0.60 -8.12 -1.90
N LEU A 201 -1.66 -7.79 -1.16
CA LEU A 201 -2.38 -6.53 -1.33
C LEU A 201 -1.86 -5.54 -0.29
N THR A 202 -1.27 -4.44 -0.74
CA THR A 202 -0.74 -3.38 0.14
C THR A 202 -1.86 -2.45 0.63
N GLN A 203 -1.54 -1.54 1.56
CA GLN A 203 -2.54 -0.63 2.16
C GLN A 203 -3.33 0.18 1.11
N PRO A 204 -2.71 0.75 0.06
CA PRO A 204 -3.47 1.46 -0.99
C PRO A 204 -4.36 0.58 -1.88
N GLY A 205 -4.44 -0.71 -1.57
CA GLY A 205 -5.20 -1.66 -2.41
C GLY A 205 -4.48 -2.03 -3.70
N VAL A 206 -3.18 -1.97 -3.70
CA VAL A 206 -2.30 -2.24 -4.84
C VAL A 206 -1.64 -3.60 -4.66
N MET A 207 -1.64 -4.43 -5.70
CA MET A 207 -0.87 -5.67 -5.74
C MET A 207 0.62 -5.35 -5.71
N GLY A 208 1.33 -5.95 -4.77
CA GLY A 208 2.76 -5.69 -4.57
C GLY A 208 3.48 -6.86 -3.91
N SER A 209 4.76 -6.68 -3.63
CA SER A 209 5.62 -7.71 -3.02
C SER A 209 5.50 -9.07 -3.73
N LEU A 210 5.32 -9.07 -5.05
CA LEU A 210 5.33 -10.30 -5.85
C LEU A 210 6.70 -10.96 -5.76
N GLY A 211 6.73 -12.22 -5.38
CA GLY A 211 7.95 -13.02 -5.34
C GLY A 211 7.72 -14.46 -5.76
N VAL A 212 8.80 -15.11 -6.21
CA VAL A 212 8.85 -16.54 -6.53
C VAL A 212 10.19 -17.11 -6.09
N ILE A 213 10.18 -18.33 -5.57
CA ILE A 213 11.40 -19.06 -5.18
C ILE A 213 12.22 -19.43 -6.42
N GLU A 214 11.54 -20.02 -7.40
CA GLU A 214 12.15 -20.44 -8.66
C GLU A 214 11.63 -19.61 -9.82
N GLN A 215 12.56 -18.97 -10.53
CA GLN A 215 12.25 -18.17 -11.70
C GLN A 215 11.99 -19.04 -12.95
N ARG A 216 11.31 -18.45 -13.93
CA ARG A 216 11.03 -19.07 -15.26
C ARG A 216 10.20 -20.35 -15.24
N LYS A 217 9.53 -20.67 -14.12
CA LYS A 217 8.55 -21.79 -14.01
C LYS A 217 7.10 -21.37 -14.30
N GLY A 218 6.85 -20.09 -14.60
CA GLY A 218 5.50 -19.55 -14.78
C GLY A 218 4.76 -19.24 -13.48
N TYR A 219 5.37 -19.46 -12.31
CA TYR A 219 4.74 -19.29 -10.99
C TYR A 219 4.24 -17.87 -10.74
N GLY A 220 5.03 -16.86 -11.10
CA GLY A 220 4.63 -15.47 -10.95
C GLY A 220 3.35 -15.13 -11.74
N LYS A 221 3.25 -15.61 -12.98
CA LYS A 221 2.05 -15.42 -13.81
C LYS A 221 0.83 -16.10 -13.18
N LEU A 222 0.99 -17.33 -12.71
CA LEU A 222 -0.10 -18.09 -12.08
C LEU A 222 -0.60 -17.38 -10.80
N VAL A 223 0.31 -16.94 -9.94
CA VAL A 223 -0.01 -16.20 -8.71
C VAL A 223 -0.74 -14.89 -9.01
N VAL A 224 -0.23 -14.10 -9.97
CA VAL A 224 -0.84 -12.81 -10.34
C VAL A 224 -2.23 -13.02 -10.94
N MET A 225 -2.42 -13.97 -11.85
CA MET A 225 -3.74 -14.27 -12.44
C MET A 225 -4.75 -14.70 -11.38
N ALA A 226 -4.35 -15.63 -10.50
CA ALA A 226 -5.22 -16.13 -9.44
C ALA A 226 -5.59 -15.01 -8.45
N PHE A 227 -4.63 -14.18 -8.07
CA PHE A 227 -4.87 -13.09 -7.14
C PHE A 227 -5.72 -11.98 -7.75
N ALA A 228 -5.44 -11.61 -9.00
CA ALA A 228 -6.24 -10.63 -9.73
C ALA A 228 -7.70 -11.11 -9.86
N LYS A 229 -7.94 -12.36 -10.22
CA LYS A 229 -9.29 -12.94 -10.28
C LYS A 229 -9.98 -12.91 -8.92
N LYS A 230 -9.30 -13.35 -7.84
CA LYS A 230 -9.82 -13.30 -6.46
C LYS A 230 -10.24 -11.88 -6.06
N LEU A 231 -9.40 -10.87 -6.33
CA LEU A 231 -9.72 -9.47 -6.02
C LEU A 231 -10.89 -8.94 -6.87
N ALA A 232 -10.97 -9.34 -8.17
CA ALA A 232 -12.09 -8.99 -9.04
C ALA A 232 -13.41 -9.60 -8.57
N GLU A 233 -13.41 -10.86 -8.09
CA GLU A 233 -14.56 -11.52 -7.47
C GLU A 233 -15.02 -10.80 -6.18
N MET A 234 -14.11 -10.11 -5.50
CA MET A 234 -14.42 -9.20 -4.38
C MET A 234 -14.93 -7.82 -4.84
N GLY A 235 -15.13 -7.61 -6.15
CA GLY A 235 -15.64 -6.37 -6.74
C GLY A 235 -14.60 -5.27 -6.96
N ARG A 236 -13.30 -5.56 -6.83
CA ARG A 236 -12.22 -4.57 -6.90
C ARG A 236 -11.61 -4.49 -8.29
N ASN A 237 -11.37 -3.28 -8.76
CA ASN A 237 -10.41 -3.06 -9.85
C ASN A 237 -8.99 -3.40 -9.39
N LEU A 238 -8.12 -3.72 -10.32
CA LEU A 238 -6.78 -4.22 -10.04
C LEU A 238 -5.74 -3.14 -10.31
N TYR A 239 -4.93 -2.89 -9.31
CA TYR A 239 -3.77 -2.01 -9.39
C TYR A 239 -2.52 -2.80 -9.05
N ALA A 240 -1.40 -2.51 -9.70
CA ALA A 240 -0.09 -3.05 -9.37
C ALA A 240 0.96 -1.93 -9.40
N SER A 241 1.83 -1.86 -8.40
CA SER A 241 2.95 -0.92 -8.38
C SER A 241 4.23 -1.65 -8.77
N ILE A 242 4.85 -1.20 -9.85
CA ILE A 242 6.01 -1.85 -10.46
C ILE A 242 7.15 -0.85 -10.55
N LEU A 243 8.32 -1.21 -10.03
CA LEU A 243 9.54 -0.42 -10.18
C LEU A 243 9.84 -0.14 -11.66
N VAL A 244 10.20 1.08 -11.97
CA VAL A 244 10.45 1.53 -13.35
C VAL A 244 11.54 0.69 -14.04
N GLU A 245 12.53 0.22 -13.29
CA GLU A 245 13.62 -0.64 -13.78
C GLU A 245 13.28 -2.14 -13.82
N ASN A 246 12.12 -2.57 -13.29
CA ASN A 246 11.75 -3.99 -13.23
C ASN A 246 11.08 -4.50 -14.51
N GLU A 247 11.89 -4.69 -15.57
CA GLU A 247 11.39 -5.16 -16.87
C GLU A 247 10.67 -6.52 -16.81
N PRO A 248 11.11 -7.52 -16.03
CA PRO A 248 10.38 -8.78 -15.90
C PRO A 248 8.95 -8.59 -15.38
N SER A 249 8.74 -7.75 -14.38
CA SER A 249 7.40 -7.46 -13.85
C SER A 249 6.56 -6.67 -14.84
N LYS A 250 7.13 -5.67 -15.52
CA LYS A 250 6.43 -4.92 -16.58
C LYS A 250 5.93 -5.87 -17.69
N ALA A 251 6.79 -6.77 -18.15
CA ALA A 251 6.43 -7.75 -19.17
C ALA A 251 5.34 -8.71 -18.68
N LEU A 252 5.41 -9.16 -17.43
CA LEU A 252 4.43 -10.05 -16.83
C LEU A 252 3.06 -9.37 -16.73
N PHE A 253 2.96 -8.21 -16.08
CA PHE A 253 1.70 -7.51 -15.89
C PHE A 253 1.15 -6.98 -17.21
N GLY A 254 1.98 -6.42 -18.09
CA GLY A 254 1.59 -5.99 -19.44
C GLY A 254 1.06 -7.13 -20.29
N GLY A 255 1.68 -8.32 -20.23
CA GLY A 255 1.23 -9.53 -20.90
C GLY A 255 -0.10 -10.09 -20.36
N LEU A 256 -0.51 -9.69 -19.15
CA LEU A 256 -1.82 -9.98 -18.57
C LEU A 256 -2.87 -8.90 -18.84
N GLY A 257 -2.52 -7.85 -19.59
CA GLY A 257 -3.45 -6.80 -20.00
C GLY A 257 -3.46 -5.58 -19.07
N PHE A 258 -2.66 -5.55 -18.02
CA PHE A 258 -2.51 -4.35 -17.19
C PHE A 258 -1.89 -3.20 -18.01
N LYS A 259 -2.39 -2.00 -17.84
CA LYS A 259 -1.93 -0.79 -18.51
C LYS A 259 -1.29 0.19 -17.52
N PRO A 260 -0.16 0.83 -17.84
CA PRO A 260 0.39 1.89 -17.03
C PRO A 260 -0.56 3.09 -17.03
N ILE A 261 -0.77 3.71 -15.86
CA ILE A 261 -1.72 4.82 -15.71
C ILE A 261 -1.10 6.07 -15.08
N LYS A 262 -0.19 5.93 -14.12
CA LYS A 262 0.49 7.04 -13.45
C LYS A 262 1.74 6.57 -12.73
N ASP A 263 2.62 7.53 -12.43
CA ASP A 263 3.80 7.25 -11.62
C ASP A 263 3.55 7.56 -10.14
N VAL A 264 4.25 6.82 -9.29
CA VAL A 264 4.30 7.00 -7.85
C VAL A 264 5.74 6.84 -7.38
N ASN A 265 6.20 7.78 -6.58
CA ASN A 265 7.53 7.72 -6.01
C ASN A 265 7.47 7.39 -4.52
N TRP A 266 8.37 6.50 -4.10
CA TRP A 266 8.62 6.23 -2.70
C TRP A 266 9.87 6.98 -2.28
N ILE A 267 9.71 8.00 -1.45
CA ILE A 267 10.77 8.94 -1.07
C ILE A 267 11.03 8.80 0.42
N ARG A 268 12.30 8.64 0.80
CA ARG A 268 12.74 8.74 2.20
C ARG A 268 13.15 10.15 2.51
N ASN A 269 12.75 10.67 3.68
CA ASN A 269 13.11 11.99 4.15
C ASN A 269 14.20 11.93 5.17
N ARG A 270 15.23 11.50 5.29
CA ARG A 270 16.35 11.39 6.23
C ARG A 270 16.87 9.96 6.45
N GLU A 271 18.10 9.89 6.96
CA GLU A 271 18.62 8.68 7.58
C GLU A 271 17.98 8.52 8.97
N ARG A 272 17.50 7.35 9.22
CA ARG A 272 16.68 6.95 10.35
C ARG A 272 17.40 7.08 11.69
N LYS A 273 16.77 7.76 12.69
CA LYS A 273 16.91 7.34 14.10
C LYS A 273 16.11 6.05 14.25
N PHE A 274 16.80 4.99 14.61
CA PHE A 274 16.24 3.65 14.62
C PHE A 274 15.23 3.49 15.77
N VAL A 275 13.97 3.12 15.48
CA VAL A 275 13.00 2.60 16.45
C VAL A 275 12.87 1.10 16.24
N GLU A 276 13.12 0.32 17.29
CA GLU A 276 12.98 -1.13 17.23
C GLU A 276 11.49 -1.50 17.23
N TRP A 277 11.05 -2.10 16.11
CA TRP A 277 9.73 -2.68 16.01
C TRP A 277 9.89 -4.18 16.13
N SER A 278 9.35 -4.79 17.19
CA SER A 278 9.21 -6.24 17.28
C SER A 278 7.73 -6.60 17.10
N VAL A 279 7.50 -7.73 16.48
CA VAL A 279 6.14 -8.28 16.30
C VAL A 279 5.57 -8.72 17.65
N GLU A 280 6.43 -9.23 18.53
CA GLU A 280 6.05 -9.82 19.81
C GLU A 280 5.24 -8.91 20.75
N PRO A 281 5.63 -7.67 21.06
CA PRO A 281 4.81 -6.80 21.90
C PRO A 281 3.47 -6.44 21.26
N TYR A 282 3.41 -6.43 19.93
CA TYR A 282 2.18 -6.15 19.21
C TYR A 282 1.23 -7.34 19.22
N LEU A 283 1.73 -8.55 19.02
CA LEU A 283 0.93 -9.79 19.11
C LEU A 283 0.45 -10.03 20.54
N ALA A 284 1.31 -9.79 21.54
CA ALA A 284 0.93 -9.88 22.96
C ALA A 284 -0.18 -8.87 23.31
N ALA A 285 -0.14 -7.66 22.77
CA ALA A 285 -1.20 -6.66 22.96
C ALA A 285 -2.54 -7.05 22.31
N LEU A 286 -2.50 -7.93 21.29
CA LEU A 286 -3.68 -8.49 20.64
C LEU A 286 -4.15 -9.82 21.26
N GLY A 287 -3.47 -10.33 22.31
CA GLY A 287 -3.76 -11.63 22.91
C GLY A 287 -3.46 -12.82 22.00
N ILE A 288 -2.55 -12.66 21.05
CA ILE A 288 -2.11 -13.70 20.11
C ILE A 288 -0.75 -14.22 20.59
N SER A 289 -0.72 -15.47 21.04
CA SER A 289 0.49 -16.19 21.42
C SER A 289 1.14 -16.89 20.25
#